data_5e637839255d4f4cc872f5a1f81b971c
#
_entry.id   5e637839255d4f4cc872f5a1f81b971c
#
_cell.length_a   1.000
_cell.length_b   1.000
_cell.length_c   1.000
_cell.angle_alpha   90.00
_cell.angle_beta   90.00
_cell.angle_gamma   90.00
#
_symmetry.space_group_name_H-M   'P 1'
#
loop_
_entity.id
_entity.type
_entity.pdbx_description
1 polymer ?
#
loop_
_entity_poly.entity_id
_entity_poly.type
_entity_poly.pdbx_seq_one_letter_code
_entity_poly.pdbx_strand_id
1 'polypeptide(L)'
;LKPSAFCCVLRCCVLRCCIVRRMSKCHVILRLVHQTVIVVWSLLSFHAHASPVSFDDVMALSHATYETEVRYGEGQWHTLINISSHQAPPKYSVILFHGGCWSNTYDRDHLLPMAEALAAHGFEVWLPEYRRVGDVGGGWPGSLDDVINATKFVRQETEQRPLLIGHSAGGHLALRAAQTDIPIAGVVGLAPIIDLVTYGAKDGSCQSMVAPFMGDETYAPNERYRDASVSLTEIQVPVHIILGHIDSIVGKDQVAGLAKDQLTMIPQSGHFDLIHPDTLAFSRMLSILEQMSKQKGTSE
;
A
#
# COMPACT_ATOMS: atom_id res chain seq x y z
N LEU A 1 -98.56 -6.34 20.42
CA LEU A 1 -97.84 -6.54 19.18
C LEU A 1 -96.42 -6.01 19.34
N LYS A 2 -95.42 -6.89 19.36
CA LYS A 2 -94.03 -6.59 19.52
C LYS A 2 -93.44 -6.05 18.22
N PRO A 3 -92.56 -4.96 18.23
CA PRO A 3 -91.78 -4.60 17.08
C PRO A 3 -90.48 -5.40 17.02
N SER A 4 -90.17 -5.81 15.87
CA SER A 4 -89.21 -6.80 15.41
C SER A 4 -87.74 -6.49 15.71
N ALA A 5 -86.99 -7.54 16.08
CA ALA A 5 -85.56 -7.63 16.36
C ALA A 5 -84.66 -7.46 15.14
N PHE A 6 -85.07 -6.83 14.06
CA PHE A 6 -84.33 -6.78 12.78
C PHE A 6 -83.45 -5.58 12.60
N CYS A 7 -83.49 -4.57 13.48
CA CYS A 7 -82.76 -3.32 13.27
C CYS A 7 -81.34 -3.24 13.99
N CYS A 8 -81.08 -4.18 14.92
CA CYS A 8 -79.83 -4.13 15.71
C CYS A 8 -78.64 -4.85 15.07
N VAL A 9 -78.87 -5.80 14.14
CA VAL A 9 -77.82 -6.62 13.54
C VAL A 9 -77.02 -5.83 12.45
N LEU A 10 -77.70 -4.96 11.70
CA LEU A 10 -77.05 -4.19 10.62
C LEU A 10 -76.12 -3.06 11.14
N ARG A 11 -76.41 -2.46 12.30
CA ARG A 11 -75.55 -1.42 12.87
C ARG A 11 -74.23 -1.97 13.44
N CYS A 12 -74.22 -3.20 14.01
CA CYS A 12 -73.05 -3.82 14.49
C CYS A 12 -72.08 -4.28 13.42
N CYS A 13 -72.58 -4.77 12.26
CA CYS A 13 -71.73 -5.20 11.14
C CYS A 13 -70.98 -4.04 10.47
N VAL A 14 -71.65 -2.86 10.33
CA VAL A 14 -71.01 -1.71 9.66
C VAL A 14 -69.88 -1.12 10.53
N LEU A 15 -70.06 -1.05 11.86
CA LEU A 15 -69.02 -0.57 12.77
C LEU A 15 -67.81 -1.53 12.85
N ARG A 16 -68.05 -2.85 12.89
CA ARG A 16 -66.96 -3.84 12.86
C ARG A 16 -66.21 -3.80 11.52
N CYS A 17 -66.90 -3.66 10.41
CA CYS A 17 -66.24 -3.59 9.10
C CYS A 17 -65.39 -2.32 8.94
N CYS A 18 -65.82 -1.17 9.45
CA CYS A 18 -65.05 0.07 9.42
C CYS A 18 -63.77 0.02 10.32
N ILE A 19 -63.89 -0.60 11.49
CA ILE A 19 -62.76 -0.75 12.41
C ILE A 19 -61.68 -1.68 11.82
N VAL A 20 -62.08 -2.83 11.29
CA VAL A 20 -61.15 -3.80 10.66
C VAL A 20 -60.49 -3.19 9.41
N ARG A 21 -61.20 -2.44 8.59
CA ARG A 21 -60.62 -1.75 7.41
C ARG A 21 -59.64 -0.62 7.81
N ARG A 22 -59.89 0.09 8.92
CA ARG A 22 -58.97 1.12 9.44
C ARG A 22 -57.72 0.51 10.04
N MET A 23 -57.83 -0.61 10.75
CA MET A 23 -56.64 -1.32 11.31
C MET A 23 -55.79 -1.94 10.21
N SER A 24 -56.40 -2.50 9.14
CA SER A 24 -55.65 -3.02 7.99
C SER A 24 -54.83 -1.94 7.28
N LYS A 25 -55.37 -0.75 7.07
CA LYS A 25 -54.65 0.38 6.49
C LYS A 25 -53.53 0.88 7.41
N CYS A 26 -53.75 0.90 8.72
CA CYS A 26 -52.73 1.30 9.68
C CYS A 26 -51.54 0.33 9.72
N HIS A 27 -51.79 -0.99 9.64
CA HIS A 27 -50.72 -2.00 9.57
C HIS A 27 -49.91 -1.94 8.26
N VAL A 28 -50.54 -1.61 7.15
CA VAL A 28 -49.84 -1.45 5.87
C VAL A 28 -48.96 -0.21 5.88
N ILE A 29 -49.45 0.90 6.41
CA ILE A 29 -48.69 2.14 6.54
C ILE A 29 -47.52 1.96 7.51
N LEU A 30 -47.73 1.28 8.64
CA LEU A 30 -46.68 1.00 9.63
C LEU A 30 -45.58 0.09 9.05
N ARG A 31 -45.95 -0.92 8.23
CA ARG A 31 -44.97 -1.78 7.51
C ARG A 31 -44.21 -1.02 6.43
N LEU A 32 -44.86 -0.14 5.67
CA LEU A 32 -44.19 0.70 4.68
C LEU A 32 -43.21 1.68 5.32
N VAL A 33 -43.59 2.32 6.43
CA VAL A 33 -42.71 3.22 7.18
C VAL A 33 -41.52 2.43 7.79
N HIS A 34 -41.79 1.23 8.30
CA HIS A 34 -40.70 0.39 8.86
C HIS A 34 -39.72 -0.08 7.78
N GLN A 35 -40.21 -0.45 6.60
CA GLN A 35 -39.33 -0.82 5.48
C GLN A 35 -38.56 0.35 4.91
N THR A 36 -39.15 1.55 4.82
CA THR A 36 -38.44 2.77 4.38
C THR A 36 -37.39 3.20 5.39
N VAL A 37 -37.66 3.12 6.70
CA VAL A 37 -36.68 3.45 7.75
C VAL A 37 -35.51 2.47 7.73
N ILE A 38 -35.73 1.16 7.56
CA ILE A 38 -34.67 0.16 7.45
C ILE A 38 -33.80 0.39 6.19
N VAL A 39 -34.41 0.71 5.05
CA VAL A 39 -33.68 1.02 3.80
C VAL A 39 -32.87 2.30 3.93
N VAL A 40 -33.41 3.34 4.56
CA VAL A 40 -32.69 4.60 4.79
C VAL A 40 -31.55 4.40 5.81
N TRP A 41 -31.74 3.59 6.87
CA TRP A 41 -30.67 3.23 7.81
C TRP A 41 -29.58 2.40 7.16
N SER A 42 -29.92 1.45 6.29
CA SER A 42 -28.92 0.68 5.55
C SER A 42 -28.15 1.52 4.51
N LEU A 43 -28.75 2.58 3.96
CA LEU A 43 -28.07 3.50 3.06
C LEU A 43 -27.20 4.53 3.80
N LEU A 44 -27.54 4.87 5.06
CA LEU A 44 -26.74 5.79 5.89
C LEU A 44 -25.53 5.12 6.58
N SER A 45 -25.51 3.78 6.65
CA SER A 45 -24.44 3.03 7.32
C SER A 45 -23.16 2.86 6.47
N PHE A 46 -23.08 3.38 5.25
CA PHE A 46 -21.96 3.12 4.32
C PHE A 46 -20.96 4.26 4.17
N HIS A 47 -20.91 5.24 5.08
CA HIS A 47 -19.88 6.28 5.05
C HIS A 47 -19.13 6.39 6.37
N ALA A 48 -18.78 5.27 6.99
CA ALA A 48 -17.64 5.30 7.88
C ALA A 48 -16.41 5.49 6.99
N HIS A 49 -15.91 6.71 6.85
CA HIS A 49 -14.61 6.95 6.30
C HIS A 49 -13.64 6.30 7.27
N ALA A 50 -13.13 5.13 6.92
CA ALA A 50 -12.02 4.55 7.66
C ALA A 50 -10.89 5.57 7.62
N SER A 51 -10.34 5.92 8.77
CA SER A 51 -9.14 6.75 8.84
C SER A 51 -8.02 6.04 8.07
N PRO A 52 -7.12 6.77 7.40
CA PRO A 52 -5.96 6.15 6.81
C PRO A 52 -5.20 5.31 7.84
N VAL A 53 -4.62 4.21 7.39
CA VAL A 53 -3.77 3.35 8.21
C VAL A 53 -2.60 4.18 8.76
N SER A 54 -2.37 4.12 10.06
CA SER A 54 -1.22 4.72 10.74
C SER A 54 -0.01 3.77 10.74
N PHE A 55 1.18 4.27 11.08
CA PHE A 55 2.34 3.42 11.29
C PHE A 55 2.12 2.42 12.43
N ASP A 56 1.46 2.85 13.52
CA ASP A 56 1.15 2.00 14.67
C ASP A 56 0.19 0.87 14.28
N ASP A 57 -0.76 1.10 13.36
CA ASP A 57 -1.64 0.04 12.85
C ASP A 57 -0.83 -1.03 12.09
N VAL A 58 0.17 -0.63 11.30
CA VAL A 58 1.07 -1.58 10.64
C VAL A 58 1.90 -2.36 11.65
N MET A 59 2.48 -1.69 12.66
CA MET A 59 3.28 -2.32 13.72
C MET A 59 2.46 -3.25 14.62
N ALA A 60 1.15 -3.06 14.69
CA ALA A 60 0.24 -3.92 15.45
C ALA A 60 -0.11 -5.23 14.72
N LEU A 61 0.23 -5.36 13.45
CA LEU A 61 0.01 -6.58 12.67
C LEU A 61 0.93 -7.70 13.19
N SER A 62 0.35 -8.88 13.37
CA SER A 62 1.12 -10.07 13.72
C SER A 62 1.88 -10.60 12.51
N HIS A 63 3.10 -11.04 12.74
CA HIS A 63 3.94 -11.72 11.76
C HIS A 63 4.79 -12.80 12.45
N ALA A 64 5.37 -13.71 11.68
CA ALA A 64 6.29 -14.71 12.19
C ALA A 64 7.61 -14.06 12.65
N THR A 65 8.31 -14.74 13.55
CA THR A 65 9.68 -14.37 13.92
C THR A 65 10.66 -15.10 12.99
N TYR A 66 11.58 -14.36 12.39
CA TYR A 66 12.60 -14.89 11.51
C TYR A 66 13.96 -14.82 12.21
N GLU A 67 14.43 -15.96 12.73
CA GLU A 67 15.70 -16.05 13.45
C GLU A 67 16.92 -16.17 12.51
N THR A 68 16.69 -16.62 11.28
CA THR A 68 17.77 -16.84 10.31
C THR A 68 17.77 -15.74 9.26
N GLU A 69 18.87 -14.99 9.25
CA GLU A 69 19.15 -13.99 8.23
C GLU A 69 20.20 -14.52 7.24
N VAL A 70 19.96 -14.24 5.97
CA VAL A 70 20.95 -14.49 4.92
C VAL A 70 21.82 -13.25 4.76
N ARG A 71 23.13 -13.41 4.64
CA ARG A 71 24.05 -12.29 4.43
C ARG A 71 24.34 -12.09 2.96
N TYR A 72 24.15 -10.87 2.47
CA TYR A 72 24.51 -10.47 1.11
C TYR A 72 25.82 -9.67 1.03
N GLY A 73 26.48 -9.44 2.17
CA GLY A 73 27.76 -8.73 2.29
C GLY A 73 28.36 -8.84 3.68
N GLU A 74 29.52 -8.18 3.91
CA GLU A 74 30.26 -8.29 5.17
C GLU A 74 29.78 -7.32 6.27
N GLY A 75 29.12 -6.20 5.90
CA GLY A 75 28.63 -5.20 6.84
C GLY A 75 27.53 -5.76 7.75
N GLN A 76 27.40 -5.23 8.97
CA GLN A 76 26.37 -5.70 9.92
C GLN A 76 24.94 -5.56 9.37
N TRP A 77 24.68 -4.58 8.51
CA TRP A 77 23.38 -4.32 7.87
C TRP A 77 23.18 -5.08 6.55
N HIS A 78 24.21 -5.80 6.07
CA HIS A 78 24.13 -6.55 4.82
C HIS A 78 23.46 -7.91 5.04
N THR A 79 22.24 -7.88 5.57
CA THR A 79 21.43 -9.05 5.85
C THR A 79 20.08 -8.93 5.15
N LEU A 80 19.45 -10.06 4.89
CA LEU A 80 18.09 -10.13 4.36
C LEU A 80 17.35 -11.33 4.95
N ILE A 81 16.03 -11.23 5.00
CA ILE A 81 15.12 -12.32 5.31
C ILE A 81 14.59 -12.85 3.99
N ASN A 82 14.64 -14.18 3.79
CA ASN A 82 13.94 -14.84 2.71
C ASN A 82 12.66 -15.48 3.25
N ILE A 83 11.51 -15.13 2.65
CA ILE A 83 10.21 -15.69 2.95
C ILE A 83 9.75 -16.48 1.75
N SER A 84 9.79 -17.81 1.90
CA SER A 84 9.45 -18.71 0.82
C SER A 84 7.99 -18.60 0.41
N SER A 85 7.74 -18.70 -0.89
CA SER A 85 6.39 -18.78 -1.45
C SER A 85 5.60 -19.93 -0.85
N HIS A 86 4.31 -19.71 -0.55
CA HIS A 86 3.38 -20.78 -0.20
C HIS A 86 2.97 -21.65 -1.42
N GLN A 87 3.43 -21.30 -2.61
CA GLN A 87 3.17 -22.02 -3.86
C GLN A 87 4.49 -22.54 -4.46
N ALA A 88 4.48 -23.73 -5.01
CA ALA A 88 5.63 -24.31 -5.69
C ALA A 88 5.26 -24.69 -7.14
N PRO A 89 5.97 -24.20 -8.16
CA PRO A 89 7.04 -23.19 -8.05
C PRO A 89 6.48 -21.80 -7.70
N PRO A 90 7.33 -20.90 -7.17
CA PRO A 90 6.92 -19.50 -6.92
C PRO A 90 6.56 -18.80 -8.23
N LYS A 91 5.59 -17.89 -8.17
CA LYS A 91 5.20 -17.05 -9.32
C LYS A 91 6.35 -16.20 -9.80
N TYR A 92 7.06 -15.59 -8.85
CA TYR A 92 8.15 -14.66 -9.11
C TYR A 92 8.94 -14.36 -7.82
N SER A 93 10.21 -13.97 -7.98
CA SER A 93 11.02 -13.44 -6.86
C SER A 93 10.85 -11.92 -6.76
N VAL A 94 10.56 -11.45 -5.56
CA VAL A 94 10.34 -10.04 -5.23
C VAL A 94 11.34 -9.60 -4.18
N ILE A 95 11.97 -8.43 -4.38
CA ILE A 95 12.78 -7.78 -3.34
C ILE A 95 12.00 -6.57 -2.82
N LEU A 96 11.76 -6.55 -1.51
CA LEU A 96 10.95 -5.53 -0.85
C LEU A 96 11.82 -4.61 0.01
N PHE A 97 11.99 -3.35 -0.39
CA PHE A 97 12.80 -2.35 0.29
C PHE A 97 11.96 -1.45 1.19
N HIS A 98 12.32 -1.40 2.48
CA HIS A 98 11.59 -0.66 3.49
C HIS A 98 11.78 0.86 3.39
N GLY A 99 10.80 1.60 3.93
CA GLY A 99 10.83 3.03 4.10
C GLY A 99 11.54 3.48 5.38
N GLY A 100 11.08 4.61 5.95
CA GLY A 100 11.60 5.18 7.20
C GLY A 100 12.52 6.36 6.98
N CYS A 101 12.28 7.17 5.94
CA CYS A 101 12.99 8.44 5.68
C CYS A 101 14.52 8.29 5.64
N TRP A 102 15.04 7.15 5.21
CA TRP A 102 16.46 6.76 5.22
C TRP A 102 17.11 6.77 6.61
N SER A 103 16.35 6.87 7.70
CA SER A 103 16.84 6.93 9.08
C SER A 103 16.98 5.54 9.69
N ASN A 104 18.05 5.30 10.45
CA ASN A 104 18.25 4.06 11.19
C ASN A 104 17.34 3.90 12.43
N THR A 105 16.43 4.83 12.65
CA THR A 105 15.31 4.68 13.60
C THR A 105 14.31 3.62 13.14
N TYR A 106 14.25 3.35 11.84
CA TYR A 106 13.36 2.37 11.23
C TYR A 106 14.17 1.29 10.52
N ASP A 107 13.65 0.08 10.55
CA ASP A 107 14.19 -1.10 9.89
C ASP A 107 13.14 -1.78 9.01
N ARG A 108 13.47 -2.94 8.48
CA ARG A 108 12.59 -3.73 7.61
C ARG A 108 11.40 -4.38 8.31
N ASP A 109 11.38 -4.47 9.65
CA ASP A 109 10.39 -5.28 10.39
C ASP A 109 8.96 -4.83 10.15
N HIS A 110 8.72 -3.53 9.95
CA HIS A 110 7.40 -3.01 9.61
C HIS A 110 6.86 -3.49 8.24
N LEU A 111 7.69 -4.12 7.40
CA LEU A 111 7.25 -4.73 6.14
C LEU A 111 7.03 -6.24 6.23
N LEU A 112 7.34 -6.89 7.36
CA LEU A 112 7.13 -8.33 7.54
C LEU A 112 5.69 -8.77 7.27
N PRO A 113 4.63 -8.09 7.76
CA PRO A 113 3.26 -8.49 7.46
C PRO A 113 2.93 -8.45 5.95
N MET A 114 3.45 -7.43 5.26
CA MET A 114 3.29 -7.31 3.81
C MET A 114 4.07 -8.41 3.07
N ALA A 115 5.28 -8.72 3.50
CA ALA A 115 6.12 -9.75 2.90
C ALA A 115 5.48 -11.14 3.03
N GLU A 116 4.91 -11.47 4.20
CA GLU A 116 4.16 -12.72 4.42
C GLU A 116 2.91 -12.80 3.54
N ALA A 117 2.18 -11.70 3.42
CA ALA A 117 1.03 -11.64 2.54
C ALA A 117 1.40 -11.87 1.07
N LEU A 118 2.51 -11.30 0.60
CA LEU A 118 3.04 -11.58 -0.75
C LEU A 118 3.42 -13.06 -0.91
N ALA A 119 4.07 -13.66 0.08
CA ALA A 119 4.43 -15.09 0.06
C ALA A 119 3.18 -15.98 0.02
N ALA A 120 2.12 -15.64 0.75
CA ALA A 120 0.84 -16.32 0.68
C ALA A 120 0.18 -16.21 -0.71
N HIS A 121 0.43 -15.13 -1.42
CA HIS A 121 0.00 -14.94 -2.82
C HIS A 121 0.92 -15.59 -3.86
N GLY A 122 1.94 -16.32 -3.43
CA GLY A 122 2.78 -17.15 -4.30
C GLY A 122 4.05 -16.47 -4.81
N PHE A 123 4.47 -15.37 -4.22
CA PHE A 123 5.76 -14.73 -4.49
C PHE A 123 6.83 -15.27 -3.53
N GLU A 124 8.05 -15.40 -3.99
CA GLU A 124 9.21 -15.58 -3.13
C GLU A 124 9.73 -14.20 -2.73
N VAL A 125 9.74 -13.89 -1.44
CA VAL A 125 10.02 -12.53 -0.96
C VAL A 125 11.37 -12.46 -0.29
N TRP A 126 12.16 -11.48 -0.69
CA TRP A 126 13.45 -11.13 -0.13
C TRP A 126 13.37 -9.74 0.49
N LEU A 127 13.62 -9.64 1.79
CA LEU A 127 13.46 -8.43 2.58
C LEU A 127 14.82 -8.00 3.14
N PRO A 128 15.63 -7.24 2.39
CA PRO A 128 16.93 -6.78 2.84
C PRO A 128 16.85 -5.65 3.84
N GLU A 129 17.83 -5.60 4.74
CA GLU A 129 18.24 -4.41 5.45
C GLU A 129 19.32 -3.68 4.63
N TYR A 130 19.48 -2.39 4.84
CA TYR A 130 20.51 -1.56 4.20
C TYR A 130 20.98 -0.48 5.17
N ARG A 131 22.20 0.08 4.98
CA ARG A 131 22.71 1.19 5.78
C ARG A 131 21.88 2.45 5.59
N ARG A 132 21.60 3.12 6.69
CA ARG A 132 20.75 4.32 6.74
C ARG A 132 21.51 5.48 7.36
N VAL A 133 20.96 6.67 7.31
CA VAL A 133 21.46 7.83 8.07
C VAL A 133 21.53 7.47 9.55
N GLY A 134 22.70 7.64 10.16
CA GLY A 134 23.01 7.19 11.51
C GLY A 134 23.86 5.92 11.56
N ASP A 135 23.88 5.12 10.49
CA ASP A 135 24.79 3.98 10.34
C ASP A 135 26.11 4.41 9.67
N VAL A 136 27.21 3.74 10.00
CA VAL A 136 28.50 4.03 9.37
C VAL A 136 28.45 3.76 7.86
N GLY A 137 28.65 4.80 7.07
CA GLY A 137 28.58 4.74 5.61
C GLY A 137 27.15 4.70 5.03
N GLY A 138 26.13 4.93 5.85
CA GLY A 138 24.76 5.13 5.41
C GLY A 138 24.51 6.50 4.80
N GLY A 139 23.36 6.70 4.20
CA GLY A 139 23.04 7.87 3.38
C GLY A 139 23.50 7.70 1.94
N TRP A 140 23.49 8.78 1.16
CA TRP A 140 23.86 8.77 -0.25
C TRP A 140 25.39 8.77 -0.45
N PRO A 141 25.98 7.90 -1.32
CA PRO A 141 25.30 6.83 -2.08
C PRO A 141 25.23 5.48 -1.36
N GLY A 142 25.77 5.35 -0.13
CA GLY A 142 25.98 4.07 0.56
C GLY A 142 24.70 3.23 0.73
N SER A 143 23.55 3.88 1.00
CA SER A 143 22.25 3.18 1.05
C SER A 143 21.86 2.59 -0.31
N LEU A 144 22.13 3.31 -1.41
CA LEU A 144 21.87 2.80 -2.76
C LEU A 144 22.82 1.64 -3.11
N ASP A 145 24.08 1.73 -2.74
CA ASP A 145 25.05 0.65 -2.98
C ASP A 145 24.61 -0.66 -2.33
N ASP A 146 24.05 -0.59 -1.13
CA ASP A 146 23.52 -1.75 -0.43
C ASP A 146 22.29 -2.35 -1.13
N VAL A 147 21.36 -1.52 -1.57
CA VAL A 147 20.18 -1.93 -2.37
C VAL A 147 20.60 -2.63 -3.67
N ILE A 148 21.62 -2.08 -4.35
CA ILE A 148 22.22 -2.67 -5.55
C ILE A 148 22.84 -4.03 -5.24
N ASN A 149 23.61 -4.12 -4.14
CA ASN A 149 24.29 -5.37 -3.75
C ASN A 149 23.30 -6.45 -3.32
N ALA A 150 22.26 -6.10 -2.55
CA ALA A 150 21.18 -7.02 -2.20
C ALA A 150 20.46 -7.54 -3.45
N THR A 151 20.19 -6.65 -4.43
CA THR A 151 19.55 -7.04 -5.70
C THR A 151 20.43 -8.00 -6.50
N LYS A 152 21.74 -7.75 -6.58
CA LYS A 152 22.69 -8.66 -7.24
C LYS A 152 22.72 -10.02 -6.57
N PHE A 153 22.76 -10.04 -5.23
CA PHE A 153 22.76 -11.27 -4.44
C PHE A 153 21.50 -12.11 -4.72
N VAL A 154 20.30 -11.52 -4.59
CA VAL A 154 19.05 -12.24 -4.83
C VAL A 154 18.97 -12.78 -6.26
N ARG A 155 19.43 -12.00 -7.24
CA ARG A 155 19.49 -12.45 -8.63
C ARG A 155 20.40 -13.67 -8.82
N GLN A 156 21.51 -13.75 -8.10
CA GLN A 156 22.42 -14.90 -8.14
C GLN A 156 21.80 -16.13 -7.47
N GLU A 157 21.16 -15.95 -6.31
CA GLU A 157 20.52 -17.04 -5.57
C GLU A 157 19.32 -17.64 -6.31
N THR A 158 18.55 -16.80 -7.00
CA THR A 158 17.31 -17.26 -7.67
C THR A 158 17.50 -17.57 -9.15
N GLU A 159 18.63 -17.17 -9.74
CA GLU A 159 18.88 -17.21 -11.19
C GLU A 159 17.81 -16.49 -12.04
N GLN A 160 16.98 -15.65 -11.37
CA GLN A 160 15.88 -14.90 -11.99
C GLN A 160 16.19 -13.41 -12.01
N ARG A 161 15.47 -12.67 -12.83
CA ARG A 161 15.40 -11.20 -12.73
C ARG A 161 14.31 -10.85 -11.73
N PRO A 162 14.63 -10.39 -10.50
CA PRO A 162 13.61 -10.09 -9.51
C PRO A 162 12.79 -8.86 -9.88
N LEU A 163 11.58 -8.76 -9.32
CA LEU A 163 10.82 -7.51 -9.26
C LEU A 163 11.27 -6.74 -8.02
N LEU A 164 11.51 -5.44 -8.15
CA LEU A 164 11.77 -4.57 -7.02
C LEU A 164 10.47 -3.91 -6.55
N ILE A 165 10.24 -3.89 -5.26
CA ILE A 165 9.18 -3.11 -4.61
C ILE A 165 9.82 -2.26 -3.54
N GLY A 166 9.55 -0.96 -3.52
CA GLY A 166 10.07 -0.09 -2.48
C GLY A 166 9.01 0.86 -1.95
N HIS A 167 8.96 1.03 -0.62
CA HIS A 167 8.06 1.95 0.04
C HIS A 167 8.78 3.24 0.43
N SER A 168 8.21 4.41 0.14
CA SER A 168 8.71 5.71 0.60
C SER A 168 10.19 5.93 0.24
N ALA A 169 11.09 6.09 1.21
CA ALA A 169 12.54 6.14 1.04
C ALA A 169 13.11 4.88 0.36
N GLY A 170 12.58 3.68 0.68
CA GLY A 170 12.91 2.44 -0.02
C GLY A 170 12.44 2.44 -1.46
N GLY A 171 11.33 3.13 -1.75
CA GLY A 171 10.84 3.36 -3.11
C GLY A 171 11.79 4.24 -3.93
N HIS A 172 12.34 5.28 -3.32
CA HIS A 172 13.43 6.08 -3.90
C HIS A 172 14.61 5.20 -4.28
N LEU A 173 15.13 4.42 -3.33
CA LEU A 173 16.30 3.56 -3.55
C LEU A 173 16.05 2.47 -4.59
N ALA A 174 14.88 1.84 -4.58
CA ALA A 174 14.49 0.82 -5.58
C ALA A 174 14.42 1.40 -7.00
N LEU A 175 13.84 2.59 -7.16
CA LEU A 175 13.79 3.29 -8.44
C LEU A 175 15.18 3.73 -8.90
N ARG A 176 16.04 4.21 -7.99
CA ARG A 176 17.45 4.52 -8.31
C ARG A 176 18.23 3.28 -8.73
N ALA A 177 18.04 2.14 -8.06
CA ALA A 177 18.66 0.88 -8.46
C ALA A 177 18.17 0.44 -9.86
N ALA A 178 16.91 0.69 -10.19
CA ALA A 178 16.35 0.37 -11.51
C ALA A 178 16.92 1.24 -12.66
N GLN A 179 17.61 2.35 -12.36
CA GLN A 179 18.34 3.17 -13.36
C GLN A 179 19.73 2.61 -13.65
N THR A 180 20.16 1.58 -12.95
CA THR A 180 21.44 0.91 -13.21
C THR A 180 21.27 -0.26 -14.16
N ASP A 181 22.40 -0.82 -14.67
CA ASP A 181 22.38 -1.97 -15.58
C ASP A 181 22.07 -3.32 -14.88
N ILE A 182 21.54 -3.30 -13.64
CA ILE A 182 21.19 -4.53 -12.95
C ILE A 182 20.00 -5.19 -13.65
N PRO A 183 20.11 -6.46 -14.04
CA PRO A 183 19.01 -7.16 -14.69
C PRO A 183 17.88 -7.46 -13.69
N ILE A 184 16.83 -6.64 -13.73
CA ILE A 184 15.57 -6.79 -12.99
C ILE A 184 14.40 -6.94 -13.96
N ALA A 185 13.27 -7.42 -13.49
CA ALA A 185 12.08 -7.59 -14.32
C ALA A 185 11.19 -6.35 -14.37
N GLY A 186 11.30 -5.50 -13.35
CA GLY A 186 10.53 -4.29 -13.23
C GLY A 186 10.63 -3.72 -11.81
N VAL A 187 10.03 -2.56 -11.58
CA VAL A 187 10.03 -1.89 -10.28
C VAL A 187 8.67 -1.27 -9.96
N VAL A 188 8.22 -1.45 -8.71
CA VAL A 188 7.01 -0.82 -8.17
C VAL A 188 7.40 0.10 -7.02
N GLY A 189 7.09 1.39 -7.16
CA GLY A 189 7.25 2.37 -6.09
C GLY A 189 5.93 2.58 -5.34
N LEU A 190 5.93 2.34 -4.03
CA LEU A 190 4.82 2.61 -3.13
C LEU A 190 5.09 3.95 -2.42
N ALA A 191 4.38 5.01 -2.80
CA ALA A 191 4.64 6.38 -2.37
C ALA A 191 6.14 6.73 -2.39
N PRO A 192 6.86 6.52 -3.50
CA PRO A 192 8.28 6.75 -3.54
C PRO A 192 8.61 8.24 -3.49
N ILE A 193 9.72 8.61 -2.85
CA ILE A 193 10.29 9.93 -2.98
C ILE A 193 11.06 9.95 -4.31
N ILE A 194 10.67 10.83 -5.23
CA ILE A 194 11.23 10.88 -6.59
C ILE A 194 12.21 12.05 -6.74
N ASP A 195 11.78 13.23 -6.34
CA ASP A 195 12.56 14.46 -6.46
C ASP A 195 12.99 14.98 -5.08
N LEU A 196 14.26 14.75 -4.73
CA LEU A 196 14.84 15.20 -3.46
C LEU A 196 14.89 16.73 -3.33
N VAL A 197 14.96 17.45 -4.47
CA VAL A 197 15.00 18.92 -4.44
C VAL A 197 13.65 19.49 -4.03
N THR A 198 12.57 19.04 -4.63
CA THR A 198 11.23 19.53 -4.26
C THR A 198 10.74 18.94 -2.94
N TYR A 199 11.14 17.70 -2.61
CA TYR A 199 10.76 17.05 -1.37
C TYR A 199 11.40 17.71 -0.15
N GLY A 200 12.73 17.90 -0.16
CA GLY A 200 13.48 18.49 0.94
C GLY A 200 13.22 20.00 1.16
N ALA A 201 12.60 20.67 0.18
CA ALA A 201 12.21 22.08 0.32
C ALA A 201 10.96 22.29 1.20
N LYS A 202 10.30 21.23 1.64
CA LYS A 202 9.08 21.29 2.43
C LYS A 202 9.35 21.04 3.91
N ASP A 203 8.43 21.49 4.75
CA ASP A 203 8.42 21.16 6.17
C ASP A 203 7.92 19.73 6.39
N GLY A 204 8.53 19.03 7.35
CA GLY A 204 8.13 17.68 7.76
C GLY A 204 9.29 16.86 8.29
N SER A 205 8.98 15.84 9.09
CA SER A 205 9.99 14.99 9.71
C SER A 205 10.79 14.19 8.68
N CYS A 206 10.14 13.69 7.65
CA CYS A 206 10.80 12.94 6.60
C CYS A 206 11.53 13.85 5.61
N GLN A 207 10.98 15.03 5.31
CA GLN A 207 11.59 16.05 4.46
C GLN A 207 12.90 16.59 5.05
N SER A 208 12.95 16.76 6.38
CA SER A 208 14.16 17.21 7.08
C SER A 208 15.30 16.18 7.01
N MET A 209 15.01 14.91 6.68
CA MET A 209 16.03 13.88 6.52
C MET A 209 16.74 13.91 5.17
N VAL A 210 16.30 14.73 4.21
CA VAL A 210 16.95 14.83 2.89
C VAL A 210 18.39 15.36 3.02
N ALA A 211 18.64 16.39 3.82
CA ALA A 211 19.98 16.93 4.04
C ALA A 211 20.91 15.90 4.71
N PRO A 212 20.57 15.28 5.85
CA PRO A 212 21.36 14.19 6.44
C PRO A 212 21.59 13.01 5.47
N PHE A 213 20.60 12.65 4.67
CA PHE A 213 20.74 11.59 3.65
C PHE A 213 21.78 11.95 2.59
N MET A 214 21.84 13.20 2.20
CA MET A 214 22.87 13.72 1.27
C MET A 214 24.23 13.98 1.95
N GLY A 215 24.34 13.79 3.28
CA GLY A 215 25.56 14.06 4.08
C GLY A 215 25.75 15.54 4.37
N ASP A 216 24.71 16.36 4.28
CA ASP A 216 24.74 17.79 4.55
C ASP A 216 24.11 18.10 5.91
N GLU A 217 24.61 19.10 6.64
CA GLU A 217 24.03 19.54 7.92
C GLU A 217 22.69 20.30 7.72
N THR A 218 22.60 21.03 6.63
CA THR A 218 21.43 21.85 6.28
C THR A 218 21.03 21.61 4.83
N TYR A 219 19.73 21.70 4.57
CA TYR A 219 19.20 21.55 3.23
C TYR A 219 19.69 22.71 2.32
N ALA A 220 20.53 22.36 1.35
CA ALA A 220 21.11 23.27 0.35
C ALA A 220 21.17 22.57 -1.01
N PRO A 221 20.03 22.45 -1.73
CA PRO A 221 19.96 21.65 -2.94
C PRO A 221 20.87 22.17 -4.06
N ASN A 222 21.61 21.25 -4.66
CA ASN A 222 22.54 21.48 -5.74
C ASN A 222 22.47 20.34 -6.76
N GLU A 223 23.43 20.22 -7.64
CA GLU A 223 23.46 19.18 -8.66
C GLU A 223 23.46 17.77 -8.06
N ARG A 224 24.19 17.53 -6.94
CA ARG A 224 24.18 16.24 -6.25
C ARG A 224 22.76 15.80 -5.83
N TYR A 225 21.89 16.73 -5.39
CA TYR A 225 20.51 16.41 -5.05
C TYR A 225 19.68 16.03 -6.29
N ARG A 226 19.95 16.69 -7.42
CA ARG A 226 19.31 16.33 -8.70
C ARG A 226 19.79 14.96 -9.18
N ASP A 227 21.09 14.70 -9.10
CA ASP A 227 21.67 13.41 -9.46
C ASP A 227 21.20 12.27 -8.57
N ALA A 228 20.94 12.53 -7.30
CA ALA A 228 20.36 11.55 -6.36
C ALA A 228 18.85 11.38 -6.56
N SER A 229 18.16 12.32 -7.21
CA SER A 229 16.74 12.21 -7.55
C SER A 229 16.51 11.17 -8.66
N VAL A 230 15.30 10.62 -8.72
CA VAL A 230 14.93 9.59 -9.71
C VAL A 230 14.62 10.23 -11.06
N SER A 231 15.23 9.74 -12.13
CA SER A 231 14.87 10.01 -13.51
C SER A 231 14.14 8.80 -14.09
N LEU A 232 12.82 8.85 -14.14
CA LEU A 232 12.02 7.70 -14.63
C LEU A 232 12.26 7.37 -16.09
N THR A 233 12.71 8.34 -16.88
CA THR A 233 13.06 8.16 -18.30
C THR A 233 14.33 7.34 -18.51
N GLU A 234 15.17 7.22 -17.50
CA GLU A 234 16.38 6.39 -17.53
C GLU A 234 16.12 4.93 -17.16
N ILE A 235 14.95 4.61 -16.62
CA ILE A 235 14.58 3.23 -16.27
C ILE A 235 14.12 2.50 -17.53
N GLN A 236 14.82 1.42 -17.89
CA GLN A 236 14.58 0.64 -19.12
C GLN A 236 13.68 -0.58 -18.92
N VAL A 237 13.14 -0.77 -17.72
CA VAL A 237 12.24 -1.86 -17.37
C VAL A 237 10.85 -1.33 -17.03
N PRO A 238 9.81 -2.16 -16.99
CA PRO A 238 8.48 -1.74 -16.54
C PRO A 238 8.52 -1.07 -15.16
N VAL A 239 7.93 0.13 -15.08
CA VAL A 239 7.82 0.94 -13.85
C VAL A 239 6.36 1.17 -13.53
N HIS A 240 5.97 1.01 -12.27
CA HIS A 240 4.66 1.43 -11.80
C HIS A 240 4.76 2.11 -10.42
N ILE A 241 4.06 3.22 -10.27
CA ILE A 241 4.00 3.98 -9.02
C ILE A 241 2.58 3.88 -8.44
N ILE A 242 2.49 3.60 -7.15
CA ILE A 242 1.23 3.61 -6.40
C ILE A 242 1.32 4.68 -5.33
N LEU A 243 0.35 5.60 -5.30
CA LEU A 243 0.30 6.69 -4.32
C LEU A 243 -1.09 6.76 -3.67
N GLY A 244 -1.12 6.96 -2.36
CA GLY A 244 -2.35 7.26 -1.62
C GLY A 244 -2.87 8.65 -1.96
N HIS A 245 -4.18 8.79 -2.21
CA HIS A 245 -4.75 10.08 -2.59
C HIS A 245 -4.66 11.14 -1.48
N ILE A 246 -4.62 10.70 -0.22
CA ILE A 246 -4.53 11.54 0.97
C ILE A 246 -3.22 11.31 1.74
N ASP A 247 -2.17 10.85 1.05
CA ASP A 247 -0.83 10.72 1.61
C ASP A 247 -0.31 12.10 2.05
N SER A 248 -0.02 12.25 3.34
CA SER A 248 0.48 13.47 3.96
C SER A 248 1.99 13.51 4.12
N ILE A 249 2.68 12.40 3.81
CA ILE A 249 4.14 12.26 3.92
C ILE A 249 4.79 12.46 2.56
N VAL A 250 4.31 11.71 1.55
CA VAL A 250 4.78 11.87 0.17
C VAL A 250 3.64 12.43 -0.68
N GLY A 251 3.77 13.69 -1.06
CA GLY A 251 2.72 14.43 -1.77
C GLY A 251 2.64 14.08 -3.26
N LYS A 252 1.52 14.47 -3.87
CA LYS A 252 1.24 14.26 -5.31
C LYS A 252 2.23 14.98 -6.24
N ASP A 253 2.92 15.98 -5.74
CA ASP A 253 3.98 16.67 -6.48
C ASP A 253 5.12 15.72 -6.86
N GLN A 254 5.39 14.69 -6.06
CA GLN A 254 6.41 13.69 -6.36
C GLN A 254 6.05 12.82 -7.58
N VAL A 255 4.80 12.77 -7.97
CA VAL A 255 4.31 12.01 -9.14
C VAL A 255 3.78 12.92 -10.25
N ALA A 256 4.04 14.23 -10.16
CA ALA A 256 3.62 15.18 -11.17
C ALA A 256 4.32 14.90 -12.51
N GLY A 257 3.54 14.81 -13.58
CA GLY A 257 4.06 14.53 -14.92
C GLY A 257 4.24 13.06 -15.29
N LEU A 258 3.95 12.13 -14.38
CA LEU A 258 3.92 10.69 -14.70
C LEU A 258 2.82 10.37 -15.72
N ALA A 259 3.11 9.43 -16.61
CA ALA A 259 2.13 8.88 -17.52
C ALA A 259 1.05 8.10 -16.74
N LYS A 260 -0.20 8.16 -17.21
CA LYS A 260 -1.34 7.55 -16.49
C LYS A 260 -1.25 6.04 -16.38
N ASP A 261 -0.58 5.38 -17.28
CA ASP A 261 -0.32 3.95 -17.29
C ASP A 261 0.78 3.53 -16.30
N GLN A 262 1.60 4.48 -15.86
CA GLN A 262 2.64 4.28 -14.86
C GLN A 262 2.20 4.65 -13.43
N LEU A 263 1.01 5.23 -13.24
CA LEU A 263 0.55 5.74 -11.94
C LEU A 263 -0.82 5.19 -11.57
N THR A 264 -0.91 4.65 -10.36
CA THR A 264 -2.19 4.32 -9.71
C THR A 264 -2.36 5.16 -8.44
N MET A 265 -3.40 6.01 -8.45
CA MET A 265 -3.82 6.77 -7.27
C MET A 265 -4.90 5.99 -6.51
N ILE A 266 -4.65 5.67 -5.24
CA ILE A 266 -5.61 4.93 -4.41
C ILE A 266 -6.50 5.91 -3.63
N PRO A 267 -7.82 5.94 -3.88
CA PRO A 267 -8.73 6.82 -3.14
C PRO A 267 -8.73 6.52 -1.65
N GLN A 268 -8.83 7.57 -0.83
CA GLN A 268 -8.94 7.49 0.64
C GLN A 268 -7.80 6.76 1.34
N SER A 269 -6.68 6.52 0.67
CA SER A 269 -5.49 5.88 1.23
C SER A 269 -4.43 6.91 1.56
N GLY A 270 -3.80 6.76 2.71
CA GLY A 270 -2.61 7.48 3.15
C GLY A 270 -1.33 6.71 2.85
N HIS A 271 -0.26 7.07 3.54
CA HIS A 271 1.09 6.54 3.32
C HIS A 271 1.23 5.06 3.66
N PHE A 272 0.70 4.66 4.83
CA PHE A 272 0.86 3.30 5.36
C PHE A 272 -0.21 2.33 4.87
N ASP A 273 -1.31 2.81 4.27
CA ASP A 273 -2.24 1.95 3.54
C ASP A 273 -1.56 1.14 2.43
N LEU A 274 -0.46 1.67 1.88
CA LEU A 274 0.26 1.05 0.77
C LEU A 274 1.04 -0.20 1.17
N ILE A 275 1.31 -0.36 2.46
CA ILE A 275 2.07 -1.49 3.02
C ILE A 275 1.25 -2.38 3.96
N HIS A 276 -0.02 -2.05 4.20
CA HIS A 276 -0.91 -2.86 5.03
C HIS A 276 -1.65 -3.89 4.16
N PRO A 277 -1.53 -5.20 4.44
CA PRO A 277 -2.02 -6.27 3.55
C PRO A 277 -3.54 -6.29 3.35
N ASP A 278 -4.33 -5.75 4.28
CA ASP A 278 -5.81 -5.79 4.22
C ASP A 278 -6.42 -4.56 3.53
N THR A 279 -5.66 -3.87 2.68
CA THR A 279 -6.11 -2.63 2.03
C THR A 279 -6.38 -2.80 0.54
N LEU A 280 -7.11 -1.83 -0.03
CA LEU A 280 -7.28 -1.72 -1.48
C LEU A 280 -5.93 -1.49 -2.18
N ALA A 281 -5.01 -0.76 -1.54
CA ALA A 281 -3.69 -0.47 -2.08
C ALA A 281 -2.89 -1.76 -2.29
N PHE A 282 -2.86 -2.65 -1.31
CA PHE A 282 -2.21 -3.97 -1.42
C PHE A 282 -2.84 -4.81 -2.55
N SER A 283 -4.16 -4.88 -2.62
CA SER A 283 -4.86 -5.61 -3.69
C SER A 283 -4.52 -5.07 -5.08
N ARG A 284 -4.38 -3.76 -5.22
CA ARG A 284 -3.97 -3.12 -6.49
C ARG A 284 -2.53 -3.42 -6.85
N MET A 285 -1.62 -3.36 -5.87
CA MET A 285 -0.23 -3.75 -6.05
C MET A 285 -0.12 -5.21 -6.52
N LEU A 286 -0.82 -6.16 -5.88
CA LEU A 286 -0.86 -7.57 -6.32
C LEU A 286 -1.26 -7.70 -7.78
N SER A 287 -2.31 -6.99 -8.20
CA SER A 287 -2.76 -7.02 -9.60
C SER A 287 -1.70 -6.52 -10.57
N ILE A 288 -0.93 -5.50 -10.18
CA ILE A 288 0.17 -4.94 -10.98
C ILE A 288 1.33 -5.95 -11.06
N LEU A 289 1.73 -6.53 -9.93
CA LEU A 289 2.79 -7.55 -9.89
C LEU A 289 2.44 -8.78 -10.75
N GLU A 290 1.19 -9.22 -10.72
CA GLU A 290 0.72 -10.32 -11.57
C GLU A 290 0.73 -9.97 -13.07
N GLN A 291 0.48 -8.72 -13.44
CA GLN A 291 0.61 -8.27 -14.82
C GLN A 291 2.07 -8.22 -15.26
N MET A 292 2.96 -7.66 -14.42
CA MET A 292 4.39 -7.56 -14.71
C MET A 292 5.05 -8.95 -14.83
N SER A 293 4.64 -9.90 -13.99
CA SER A 293 5.16 -11.28 -14.04
C SER A 293 4.77 -12.04 -15.31
N LYS A 294 3.60 -11.73 -15.90
CA LYS A 294 3.10 -12.38 -17.13
C LYS A 294 3.76 -11.86 -18.42
N GLN A 295 4.21 -10.61 -18.44
CA GLN A 295 4.81 -9.99 -19.64
C GLN A 295 6.14 -10.65 -20.05
N LYS A 296 6.79 -11.39 -19.16
CA LYS A 296 8.04 -12.12 -19.44
C LYS A 296 7.86 -13.35 -20.33
N GLY A 297 6.68 -13.98 -20.35
CA GLY A 297 6.42 -15.19 -21.14
C GLY A 297 6.29 -14.97 -22.66
N THR A 298 6.37 -13.72 -23.13
CA THR A 298 6.18 -13.37 -24.55
C THR A 298 7.46 -12.83 -25.24
N SER A 299 8.60 -12.74 -24.51
CA SER A 299 9.85 -12.16 -25.00
C SER A 299 11.10 -13.05 -24.83
N GLU A 300 10.92 -14.36 -24.66
CA GLU A 300 11.99 -15.38 -24.78
C GLU A 300 11.92 -16.12 -26.11
#